data_16db9dbdec5cd622c5f7baa07c8db4e6
#
_entry.id   16db9dbdec5cd622c5f7baa07c8db4e6
#
_cell.length_a   1.000
_cell.length_b   1.000
_cell.length_c   1.000
_cell.angle_alpha   90.00
_cell.angle_beta   90.00
_cell.angle_gamma   90.00
#
_symmetry.space_group_name_H-M   'P 1'
#
loop_
_entity.id
_entity.type
_entity.pdbx_description
1 polymer ?
#
loop_
_entity_poly.entity_id
_entity_poly.type
_entity_poly.pdbx_seq_one_letter_code
_entity_poly.pdbx_strand_id
1 'polypeptide(L)'
;MINRVSRYCKFFFLILFVFTSSNLESQRLPDLKKIFGGGKGRNEMVEFTSKGLFTLGTESDPFGVSDAPEKQVSIKKFYIDKTEVSNKEYRRFVNYVRDSIIREKLARLALDLGLSKEDEGTIGMYSFKNPEPDPESVYEKYVYENYTLFEDDYYESRELDWDIDLKWDPREYVDQYYLEIMDSMYIDRWDKEWTGVRMIDSRELKYRYKWFDAKAASKNPKQNPIDFVREEVVSVYPDTLAWMKDFEYSLNEQMFTEYFWHEQYEDFPVVGVNWEQAKAYCDFKTHAINKNYKKLGKPAVPAFRLPTEAEWEFAARNGDSDLIYPWEGEDLIDKNNGYKANFKPDDGYDADGEVYAAKVKDAKYFHPGSSKLYHIAGNVAEWTASTYNQDSYEFTSPLNPNYVDPQNPKKTIRGGSWKDIAYFLRVSTRDYEHKDSARAYIGFRTVRDYIPPKLDN
;
A
#
# COMPACT_ATOMS: atom_id res chain seq x y z
N MET A 1 -45.65 -18.32 42.63
CA MET A 1 -46.35 -17.22 41.94
C MET A 1 -45.31 -16.52 41.11
N ILE A 2 -45.19 -17.00 39.97
CA ILE A 2 -45.69 -16.56 38.65
C ILE A 2 -44.90 -15.39 38.12
N ASN A 3 -43.95 -15.77 37.24
CA ASN A 3 -43.63 -15.21 35.93
C ASN A 3 -43.91 -13.72 35.68
N ARG A 4 -42.85 -13.00 35.49
CA ARG A 4 -42.76 -12.06 34.38
C ARG A 4 -41.29 -11.96 33.92
N VAL A 5 -40.91 -12.83 33.01
CA VAL A 5 -39.74 -12.68 32.20
C VAL A 5 -40.11 -11.65 31.12
N SER A 6 -39.57 -10.47 31.29
CA SER A 6 -39.66 -9.38 30.33
C SER A 6 -39.00 -9.80 29.02
N ARG A 7 -39.77 -9.79 27.96
CA ARG A 7 -39.36 -9.81 26.58
C ARG A 7 -38.51 -8.54 26.33
N TYR A 8 -37.22 -8.62 26.34
CA TYR A 8 -36.42 -7.63 25.65
C TYR A 8 -36.16 -8.08 24.23
N CYS A 9 -36.86 -7.37 23.40
CA CYS A 9 -36.86 -7.28 21.99
C CYS A 9 -35.45 -7.43 21.40
N LYS A 10 -35.34 -8.43 20.58
CA LYS A 10 -34.35 -8.46 19.50
C LYS A 10 -34.76 -7.39 18.48
N PHE A 11 -34.28 -6.20 18.64
CA PHE A 11 -34.20 -5.26 17.53
C PHE A 11 -32.90 -5.55 16.79
N PHE A 12 -32.97 -6.56 15.95
CA PHE A 12 -32.09 -6.63 14.80
C PHE A 12 -32.54 -5.50 13.88
N PHE A 13 -31.77 -4.44 13.82
CA PHE A 13 -31.85 -3.48 12.74
C PHE A 13 -31.42 -4.23 11.46
N LEU A 14 -32.41 -4.69 10.75
CA LEU A 14 -32.30 -5.06 9.35
C LEU A 14 -32.03 -3.74 8.60
N ILE A 15 -30.75 -3.38 8.46
CA ILE A 15 -30.37 -2.35 7.49
C ILE A 15 -30.58 -2.99 6.13
N LEU A 16 -31.76 -2.76 5.61
CA LEU A 16 -32.10 -3.02 4.24
C LEU A 16 -31.20 -2.07 3.41
N PHE A 17 -30.03 -2.54 2.99
CA PHE A 17 -29.32 -1.92 1.89
C PHE A 17 -30.20 -2.07 0.64
N VAL A 18 -31.09 -1.12 0.47
CA VAL A 18 -31.65 -0.83 -0.84
C VAL A 18 -30.44 -0.37 -1.66
N PHE A 19 -29.82 -1.31 -2.35
CA PHE A 19 -29.06 -0.99 -3.53
C PHE A 19 -30.02 -0.29 -4.48
N THR A 20 -30.16 1.02 -4.31
CA THR A 20 -30.59 1.84 -5.44
C THR A 20 -29.59 1.49 -6.52
N SER A 21 -30.09 0.96 -7.61
CA SER A 21 -29.40 0.74 -8.87
C SER A 21 -28.99 2.10 -9.47
N SER A 22 -28.24 2.88 -8.70
CA SER A 22 -27.50 4.02 -9.19
C SER A 22 -26.17 3.48 -9.69
N ASN A 23 -26.15 3.13 -10.98
CA ASN A 23 -24.97 3.05 -11.82
C ASN A 23 -23.75 2.42 -11.12
N LEU A 24 -23.78 1.08 -10.96
CA LEU A 24 -22.59 0.30 -11.15
C LEU A 24 -22.18 0.50 -12.62
N GLU A 25 -21.70 1.69 -12.95
CA GLU A 25 -20.81 1.84 -14.10
C GLU A 25 -19.76 0.77 -13.90
N SER A 26 -19.77 -0.21 -14.80
CA SER A 26 -18.69 -1.18 -14.93
C SER A 26 -17.40 -0.40 -14.75
N GLN A 27 -16.74 -0.59 -13.61
CA GLN A 27 -15.45 0.04 -13.39
C GLN A 27 -14.50 -0.67 -14.35
N ARG A 28 -14.52 -0.21 -15.61
CA ARG A 28 -13.39 -0.43 -16.51
C ARG A 28 -12.18 -0.22 -15.66
N LEU A 29 -11.23 -1.15 -15.67
CA LEU A 29 -9.93 -0.82 -15.09
C LEU A 29 -9.63 0.57 -15.60
N PRO A 30 -9.70 1.57 -14.74
CA PRO A 30 -9.60 2.93 -15.20
C PRO A 30 -8.29 2.96 -15.94
N ASP A 31 -8.33 3.42 -17.18
CA ASP A 31 -7.17 3.62 -18.05
C ASP A 31 -5.98 3.92 -17.14
N LEU A 32 -4.93 3.11 -17.16
CA LEU A 32 -3.78 3.28 -16.26
C LEU A 32 -3.26 4.73 -16.28
N LYS A 33 -3.57 5.50 -17.35
CA LYS A 33 -3.45 6.96 -17.38
C LYS A 33 -4.27 7.68 -16.29
N LYS A 34 -5.41 7.15 -15.90
CA LYS A 34 -6.24 7.70 -14.82
C LYS A 34 -5.80 7.20 -13.45
N ILE A 35 -5.15 6.03 -13.37
CA ILE A 35 -4.66 5.47 -12.10
C ILE A 35 -3.40 6.21 -11.63
N PHE A 36 -2.41 6.38 -12.51
CA PHE A 36 -1.09 6.89 -12.15
C PHE A 36 -0.59 8.06 -13.03
N GLY A 37 -1.43 8.69 -13.80
CA GLY A 37 -1.06 9.92 -14.44
C GLY A 37 -1.38 10.14 -15.89
N GLY A 38 -2.29 11.01 -16.09
CA GLY A 38 -2.66 11.69 -17.33
C GLY A 38 -3.49 12.94 -17.09
N GLY A 39 -3.72 13.36 -15.86
CA GLY A 39 -4.48 14.54 -15.49
C GLY A 39 -3.91 15.24 -14.25
N LYS A 40 -4.42 16.40 -13.92
CA LYS A 40 -4.12 17.22 -12.71
C LYS A 40 -4.45 16.47 -11.41
N GLY A 41 -3.73 15.38 -11.11
CA GLY A 41 -3.96 14.48 -9.98
C GLY A 41 -2.89 13.41 -9.87
N ARG A 42 -1.70 13.64 -10.46
CA ARG A 42 -0.53 12.82 -10.20
C ARG A 42 -0.27 12.81 -8.70
N ASN A 43 0.05 11.63 -8.13
CA ASN A 43 0.83 11.60 -6.92
C ASN A 43 2.11 12.37 -7.22
N GLU A 44 2.10 13.63 -6.80
CA GLU A 44 3.24 14.50 -7.00
C GLU A 44 4.31 13.98 -6.06
N MET A 45 5.43 13.53 -6.62
CA MET A 45 6.62 13.23 -5.85
C MET A 45 7.48 14.47 -5.69
N VAL A 46 8.07 14.62 -4.52
CA VAL A 46 9.08 15.64 -4.24
C VAL A 46 10.44 15.01 -4.38
N GLU A 47 11.33 15.74 -5.05
CA GLU A 47 12.73 15.38 -5.18
C GLU A 47 13.51 15.89 -3.98
N PHE A 48 14.25 14.99 -3.32
CA PHE A 48 15.18 15.32 -2.25
C PHE A 48 16.60 15.01 -2.66
N THR A 49 17.49 15.98 -2.44
CA THR A 49 18.92 15.88 -2.77
C THR A 49 19.75 16.38 -1.61
N SER A 50 20.59 15.52 -1.04
CA SER A 50 21.57 15.97 -0.06
C SER A 50 22.62 16.87 -0.73
N LYS A 51 22.88 18.01 -0.10
CA LYS A 51 23.96 18.94 -0.51
C LYS A 51 25.29 18.64 0.22
N GLY A 52 25.32 17.63 1.05
CA GLY A 52 26.46 17.28 1.88
C GLY A 52 26.10 16.21 2.92
N LEU A 53 26.78 16.25 4.06
CA LEU A 53 26.42 15.40 5.20
C LEU A 53 25.15 15.97 5.87
N PHE A 54 24.33 15.05 6.36
CA PHE A 54 23.10 15.33 7.09
C PHE A 54 23.23 14.71 8.50
N THR A 55 22.83 15.42 9.53
CA THR A 55 22.79 14.90 10.90
C THR A 55 21.45 14.21 11.11
N LEU A 56 21.47 12.88 11.17
CA LEU A 56 20.35 12.03 11.53
C LEU A 56 20.26 11.91 13.04
N GLY A 57 19.05 11.89 13.61
CA GLY A 57 18.85 11.73 15.06
C GLY A 57 18.89 13.04 15.83
N THR A 58 19.12 12.96 17.14
CA THR A 58 19.19 14.11 18.07
C THR A 58 19.94 13.76 19.34
N GLU A 59 20.69 14.70 19.91
CA GLU A 59 21.23 14.59 21.27
C GLU A 59 20.24 15.06 22.33
N SER A 60 19.20 15.83 21.93
CA SER A 60 18.22 16.43 22.83
C SER A 60 16.90 15.69 22.78
N ASP A 61 16.81 14.57 23.53
CA ASP A 61 15.54 13.91 23.78
C ASP A 61 14.93 14.34 25.12
N PRO A 62 13.70 14.87 25.16
CA PRO A 62 13.08 15.38 26.39
C PRO A 62 12.79 14.29 27.43
N PHE A 63 12.71 13.02 27.03
CA PHE A 63 12.48 11.89 27.91
C PHE A 63 13.74 11.06 28.17
N GLY A 64 14.88 11.46 27.61
CA GLY A 64 16.13 10.75 27.76
C GLY A 64 16.18 9.39 27.05
N VAL A 65 15.33 9.17 26.07
CA VAL A 65 15.35 7.98 25.20
C VAL A 65 16.47 8.16 24.19
N SER A 66 17.55 7.39 24.33
CA SER A 66 18.75 7.54 23.48
C SER A 66 18.79 6.49 22.35
N ASP A 67 17.67 6.28 21.66
CA ASP A 67 17.60 5.34 20.54
C ASP A 67 17.86 5.95 19.16
N ALA A 68 18.03 7.28 19.12
CA ALA A 68 18.32 8.06 17.92
C ALA A 68 19.50 9.04 18.15
N PRO A 69 20.71 8.57 18.57
CA PRO A 69 21.86 9.44 18.74
C PRO A 69 22.25 10.11 17.42
N GLU A 70 22.82 11.30 17.51
CA GLU A 70 23.26 12.05 16.33
C GLU A 70 24.29 11.28 15.53
N LYS A 71 24.09 11.24 14.22
CA LYS A 71 24.98 10.58 13.28
C LYS A 71 25.06 11.36 11.97
N GLN A 72 26.30 11.64 11.55
CA GLN A 72 26.54 12.21 10.24
C GLN A 72 26.37 11.17 9.13
N VAL A 73 25.46 11.41 8.22
CA VAL A 73 25.12 10.47 7.14
C VAL A 73 25.05 11.16 5.77
N SER A 74 25.22 10.37 4.73
CA SER A 74 25.00 10.79 3.36
C SER A 74 23.75 10.09 2.79
N ILE A 75 22.81 10.84 2.28
CA ILE A 75 21.56 10.33 1.67
C ILE A 75 21.63 10.50 0.16
N LYS A 76 21.39 9.45 -0.58
CA LYS A 76 21.26 9.51 -2.04
C LYS A 76 20.06 10.34 -2.44
N LYS A 77 20.14 10.92 -3.63
CA LYS A 77 18.99 11.58 -4.25
C LYS A 77 17.86 10.59 -4.48
N PHE A 78 16.63 10.97 -4.09
CA PHE A 78 15.43 10.14 -4.21
C PHE A 78 14.19 11.02 -4.46
N TYR A 79 13.10 10.35 -4.80
CA TYR A 79 11.77 10.95 -4.88
C TYR A 79 10.88 10.32 -3.81
N ILE A 80 10.02 11.12 -3.17
CA ILE A 80 9.04 10.67 -2.18
C ILE A 80 7.65 11.21 -2.53
N ASP A 81 6.60 10.44 -2.28
CA ASP A 81 5.22 10.89 -2.46
C ASP A 81 4.92 12.06 -1.53
N LYS A 82 4.25 13.10 -2.04
CA LYS A 82 3.83 14.26 -1.22
C LYS A 82 2.87 13.90 -0.10
N THR A 83 2.10 12.85 -0.28
CA THR A 83 1.04 12.40 0.63
C THR A 83 1.26 10.96 1.04
N GLU A 84 0.60 10.53 2.11
CA GLU A 84 0.37 9.12 2.37
C GLU A 84 -0.42 8.50 1.21
N VAL A 85 -0.38 7.18 1.09
CA VAL A 85 -1.24 6.43 0.15
C VAL A 85 -2.68 6.48 0.65
N SER A 86 -3.60 6.93 -0.20
CA SER A 86 -5.03 7.04 0.13
C SER A 86 -5.77 5.70 -0.02
N ASN A 87 -6.94 5.60 0.64
CA ASN A 87 -7.86 4.46 0.45
C ASN A 87 -8.19 4.25 -1.03
N LYS A 88 -8.44 5.33 -1.78
CA LYS A 88 -8.70 5.27 -3.23
C LYS A 88 -7.58 4.62 -4.02
N GLU A 89 -6.33 4.96 -3.70
CA GLU A 89 -5.17 4.40 -4.37
C GLU A 89 -4.96 2.94 -4.01
N TYR A 90 -5.12 2.60 -2.74
CA TYR A 90 -4.97 1.23 -2.28
C TYR A 90 -6.12 0.33 -2.79
N ARG A 91 -7.37 0.84 -2.87
CA ARG A 91 -8.50 0.11 -3.49
C ARG A 91 -8.22 -0.27 -4.94
N ARG A 92 -7.48 0.54 -5.69
CA ARG A 92 -7.06 0.18 -7.06
C ARG A 92 -6.16 -1.05 -7.10
N PHE A 93 -5.28 -1.16 -6.11
CA PHE A 93 -4.45 -2.36 -5.94
C PHE A 93 -5.32 -3.59 -5.64
N VAL A 94 -6.19 -3.50 -4.65
CA VAL A 94 -7.10 -4.60 -4.29
C VAL A 94 -7.98 -5.02 -5.47
N ASN A 95 -8.55 -4.06 -6.18
CA ASN A 95 -9.36 -4.33 -7.38
C ASN A 95 -8.55 -4.96 -8.52
N TYR A 96 -7.31 -4.49 -8.73
CA TYR A 96 -6.42 -5.09 -9.71
C TYR A 96 -6.15 -6.57 -9.41
N VAL A 97 -5.86 -6.89 -8.15
CA VAL A 97 -5.61 -8.28 -7.72
C VAL A 97 -6.86 -9.13 -7.91
N ARG A 98 -8.01 -8.64 -7.46
CA ARG A 98 -9.30 -9.32 -7.66
C ARG A 98 -9.57 -9.62 -9.14
N ASP A 99 -9.46 -8.61 -9.98
CA ASP A 99 -9.75 -8.74 -11.41
C ASP A 99 -8.71 -9.61 -12.13
N SER A 100 -7.44 -9.60 -11.67
CA SER A 100 -6.40 -10.50 -12.18
C SER A 100 -6.75 -11.95 -11.89
N ILE A 101 -7.14 -12.27 -10.66
CA ILE A 101 -7.49 -13.65 -10.25
C ILE A 101 -8.70 -14.16 -11.05
N ILE A 102 -9.73 -13.35 -11.21
CA ILE A 102 -10.91 -13.74 -11.99
C ILE A 102 -10.50 -14.01 -13.45
N ARG A 103 -9.75 -13.10 -14.07
CA ARG A 103 -9.29 -13.26 -15.46
C ARG A 103 -8.41 -14.48 -15.64
N GLU A 104 -7.53 -14.75 -14.69
CA GLU A 104 -6.67 -15.93 -14.72
C GLU A 104 -7.49 -17.22 -14.63
N LYS A 105 -8.42 -17.31 -13.68
CA LYS A 105 -9.33 -18.46 -13.56
C LYS A 105 -10.14 -18.69 -14.85
N LEU A 106 -10.69 -17.61 -15.43
CA LEU A 106 -11.44 -17.69 -16.69
C LEU A 106 -10.57 -18.15 -17.86
N ALA A 107 -9.36 -17.58 -17.99
CA ALA A 107 -8.45 -17.90 -19.08
C ALA A 107 -7.91 -19.34 -18.99
N ARG A 108 -7.59 -19.82 -17.79
CA ARG A 108 -7.19 -21.21 -17.54
C ARG A 108 -8.31 -22.18 -17.92
N LEU A 109 -9.52 -21.94 -17.42
CA LEU A 109 -10.66 -22.80 -17.71
C LEU A 109 -11.03 -22.78 -19.20
N ALA A 110 -10.97 -21.63 -19.88
CA ALA A 110 -11.18 -21.55 -21.32
C ALA A 110 -10.16 -22.40 -22.08
N LEU A 111 -8.89 -22.37 -21.68
CA LEU A 111 -7.84 -23.19 -22.28
C LEU A 111 -8.10 -24.69 -22.06
N ASP A 112 -8.45 -25.10 -20.83
CA ASP A 112 -8.73 -26.51 -20.49
C ASP A 112 -9.93 -27.05 -21.28
N LEU A 113 -10.89 -26.19 -21.61
CA LEU A 113 -12.06 -26.53 -22.44
C LEU A 113 -11.79 -26.41 -23.94
N GLY A 114 -10.59 -25.96 -24.35
CA GLY A 114 -10.23 -25.75 -25.75
C GLY A 114 -10.98 -24.56 -26.38
N LEU A 115 -11.47 -23.62 -25.57
CA LEU A 115 -12.16 -22.43 -26.03
C LEU A 115 -11.15 -21.31 -26.35
N SER A 116 -11.49 -20.55 -27.38
CA SER A 116 -10.68 -19.42 -27.89
C SER A 116 -11.48 -18.13 -27.95
N LYS A 117 -10.85 -17.03 -28.33
CA LYS A 117 -11.52 -15.73 -28.53
C LYS A 117 -12.56 -15.72 -29.63
N GLU A 118 -12.52 -16.71 -30.52
CA GLU A 118 -13.49 -16.88 -31.61
C GLU A 118 -14.83 -17.44 -31.11
N ASP A 119 -14.84 -18.04 -29.90
CA ASP A 119 -16.03 -18.61 -29.28
C ASP A 119 -16.84 -17.53 -28.56
N GLU A 120 -17.50 -16.66 -29.35
CA GLU A 120 -18.31 -15.56 -28.83
C GLU A 120 -19.42 -16.06 -27.89
N GLY A 121 -19.69 -15.29 -26.83
CA GLY A 121 -20.71 -15.63 -25.83
C GLY A 121 -20.31 -16.71 -24.85
N THR A 122 -19.03 -17.10 -24.80
CA THR A 122 -18.46 -18.04 -23.85
C THR A 122 -17.31 -17.42 -23.08
N ILE A 123 -16.77 -18.14 -22.06
CA ILE A 123 -15.54 -17.72 -21.35
C ILE A 123 -14.33 -17.68 -22.27
N GLY A 124 -14.37 -18.27 -23.47
CA GLY A 124 -13.35 -18.18 -24.50
C GLY A 124 -12.92 -16.74 -24.81
N MET A 125 -13.84 -15.78 -24.69
CA MET A 125 -13.53 -14.35 -24.83
C MET A 125 -12.43 -13.88 -23.87
N TYR A 126 -12.30 -14.49 -22.70
CA TYR A 126 -11.32 -14.15 -21.68
C TYR A 126 -10.01 -14.94 -21.78
N SER A 127 -9.82 -15.73 -22.83
CA SER A 127 -8.58 -16.47 -23.10
C SER A 127 -7.36 -15.53 -23.07
N PHE A 128 -6.20 -16.09 -22.74
CA PHE A 128 -4.94 -15.34 -22.77
C PHE A 128 -4.73 -14.62 -24.12
N LYS A 129 -4.09 -13.47 -24.10
CA LYS A 129 -3.76 -12.73 -25.35
C LYS A 129 -2.85 -13.56 -26.25
N ASN A 130 -1.85 -14.21 -25.64
CA ASN A 130 -0.92 -15.08 -26.32
C ASN A 130 -1.12 -16.49 -25.77
N PRO A 131 -1.96 -17.33 -26.42
CA PRO A 131 -2.25 -18.69 -25.94
C PRO A 131 -1.03 -19.59 -25.98
N GLU A 132 -0.07 -19.31 -26.85
CA GLU A 132 1.24 -19.97 -26.86
C GLU A 132 2.30 -18.92 -26.52
N PRO A 133 3.22 -19.19 -25.58
CA PRO A 133 4.37 -18.35 -25.40
C PRO A 133 5.18 -18.40 -26.69
N ASP A 134 5.32 -17.29 -27.34
CA ASP A 134 6.23 -17.10 -28.48
C ASP A 134 7.51 -16.47 -27.92
N PRO A 135 8.48 -17.27 -27.50
CA PRO A 135 9.74 -16.74 -27.00
C PRO A 135 10.47 -16.04 -28.14
N GLU A 136 10.54 -14.69 -28.06
CA GLU A 136 11.14 -13.84 -29.08
C GLU A 136 12.66 -14.04 -29.20
N SER A 137 13.30 -14.57 -28.14
CA SER A 137 14.74 -14.80 -28.09
C SER A 137 15.14 -16.25 -27.89
N VAL A 138 16.33 -16.62 -28.35
CA VAL A 138 16.92 -17.95 -28.11
C VAL A 138 17.02 -18.25 -26.62
N TYR A 139 17.26 -17.24 -25.80
CA TYR A 139 17.35 -17.38 -24.35
C TYR A 139 15.98 -17.65 -23.71
N GLU A 140 14.96 -16.92 -24.11
CA GLU A 140 13.58 -17.15 -23.62
C GLU A 140 13.07 -18.53 -24.03
N LYS A 141 13.36 -18.96 -25.24
CA LYS A 141 13.04 -20.30 -25.71
C LYS A 141 13.75 -21.37 -24.89
N TYR A 142 15.03 -21.18 -24.61
CA TYR A 142 15.80 -22.11 -23.75
C TYR A 142 15.25 -22.14 -22.32
N VAL A 143 14.91 -20.99 -21.72
CA VAL A 143 14.31 -20.91 -20.39
C VAL A 143 12.96 -21.57 -20.37
N TYR A 144 12.12 -21.33 -21.36
CA TYR A 144 10.82 -21.95 -21.49
C TYR A 144 10.92 -23.48 -21.59
N GLU A 145 11.78 -23.98 -22.45
CA GLU A 145 11.95 -25.44 -22.68
C GLU A 145 12.59 -26.18 -21.50
N ASN A 146 13.43 -25.52 -20.69
CA ASN A 146 14.25 -26.18 -19.68
C ASN A 146 13.89 -25.86 -18.24
N TYR A 147 13.19 -24.76 -17.99
CA TYR A 147 12.91 -24.24 -16.64
C TYR A 147 11.43 -24.00 -16.35
N THR A 148 10.54 -24.17 -17.32
CA THR A 148 9.10 -24.20 -17.08
C THR A 148 8.74 -25.59 -16.55
N LEU A 149 9.02 -25.80 -15.27
CA LEU A 149 8.91 -27.13 -14.64
C LEU A 149 7.55 -27.38 -14.00
N PHE A 150 6.74 -26.37 -13.81
CA PHE A 150 5.45 -26.46 -13.13
C PHE A 150 4.35 -25.80 -13.94
N GLU A 151 3.16 -26.34 -13.82
CA GLU A 151 1.95 -25.85 -14.49
C GLU A 151 1.68 -24.38 -14.18
N ASP A 152 1.95 -23.94 -12.94
CA ASP A 152 1.82 -22.54 -12.50
C ASP A 152 2.81 -21.60 -13.22
N ASP A 153 4.05 -22.02 -13.43
CA ASP A 153 5.05 -21.21 -14.17
C ASP A 153 4.66 -21.01 -15.64
N TYR A 154 3.99 -22.00 -16.22
CA TYR A 154 3.49 -21.92 -17.58
C TYR A 154 2.41 -20.85 -17.76
N TYR A 155 1.50 -20.73 -16.80
CA TYR A 155 0.44 -19.69 -16.85
C TYR A 155 0.96 -18.30 -16.50
N GLU A 156 1.95 -18.15 -15.63
CA GLU A 156 2.57 -16.87 -15.28
C GLU A 156 3.21 -16.17 -16.49
N SER A 157 3.68 -16.91 -17.49
CA SER A 157 4.27 -16.35 -18.71
C SER A 157 3.24 -15.75 -19.69
N ARG A 158 1.94 -16.05 -19.49
CA ARG A 158 0.88 -15.64 -20.40
C ARG A 158 0.27 -14.30 -20.05
N GLU A 159 -0.03 -13.49 -21.05
CA GLU A 159 -0.64 -12.18 -20.85
C GLU A 159 -2.17 -12.28 -20.72
N LEU A 160 -2.70 -11.82 -19.58
CA LEU A 160 -4.14 -11.68 -19.36
C LEU A 160 -4.74 -10.59 -20.27
N ASP A 161 -5.91 -10.83 -20.80
CA ASP A 161 -6.62 -9.85 -21.60
C ASP A 161 -7.40 -8.87 -20.73
N TRP A 162 -6.91 -7.63 -20.68
CA TRP A 162 -7.53 -6.54 -19.95
C TRP A 162 -8.43 -5.66 -20.83
N ASP A 163 -8.50 -5.91 -22.13
CA ASP A 163 -9.28 -5.12 -23.05
C ASP A 163 -10.76 -5.51 -23.03
N ILE A 164 -11.07 -6.68 -22.47
CA ILE A 164 -12.43 -7.19 -22.27
C ILE A 164 -12.88 -6.94 -20.84
N ASP A 165 -13.99 -6.22 -20.64
CA ASP A 165 -14.52 -5.91 -19.32
C ASP A 165 -15.11 -7.15 -18.63
N LEU A 166 -14.81 -7.32 -17.33
CA LEU A 166 -15.50 -8.32 -16.50
C LEU A 166 -16.96 -7.91 -16.30
N LYS A 167 -17.85 -8.88 -16.33
CA LYS A 167 -19.28 -8.72 -16.06
C LYS A 167 -19.56 -8.97 -14.58
N TRP A 168 -20.12 -7.99 -13.91
CA TRP A 168 -20.44 -8.05 -12.48
C TRP A 168 -21.91 -8.32 -12.18
N ASP A 169 -22.80 -7.97 -13.12
CA ASP A 169 -24.24 -8.28 -13.04
C ASP A 169 -24.45 -9.73 -13.48
N PRO A 170 -25.02 -10.62 -12.64
CA PRO A 170 -25.30 -12.01 -13.01
C PRO A 170 -26.15 -12.17 -14.27
N ARG A 171 -26.95 -11.16 -14.63
CA ARG A 171 -27.77 -11.16 -15.86
C ARG A 171 -26.94 -10.98 -17.14
N GLU A 172 -25.70 -10.52 -17.01
CA GLU A 172 -24.77 -10.28 -18.12
C GLU A 172 -23.71 -11.39 -18.26
N TYR A 173 -23.76 -12.41 -17.42
CA TYR A 173 -22.80 -13.51 -17.45
C TYR A 173 -22.91 -14.26 -18.79
N VAL A 174 -21.77 -14.53 -19.39
CA VAL A 174 -21.71 -15.07 -20.76
C VAL A 174 -22.15 -16.52 -20.84
N ASP A 175 -21.80 -17.34 -19.83
CA ASP A 175 -22.15 -18.75 -19.75
C ASP A 175 -22.14 -19.26 -18.29
N GLN A 176 -22.37 -20.57 -18.12
CA GLN A 176 -22.37 -21.21 -16.80
C GLN A 176 -20.97 -21.24 -16.18
N TYR A 177 -19.92 -21.40 -16.96
CA TYR A 177 -18.54 -21.42 -16.45
C TYR A 177 -18.13 -20.08 -15.87
N TYR A 178 -18.56 -19.00 -16.52
CA TYR A 178 -18.38 -17.65 -15.97
C TYR A 178 -19.06 -17.49 -14.61
N LEU A 179 -20.29 -17.98 -14.48
CA LEU A 179 -21.02 -17.98 -13.21
C LEU A 179 -20.25 -18.73 -12.12
N GLU A 180 -19.76 -19.93 -12.44
CA GLU A 180 -19.02 -20.77 -11.47
C GLU A 180 -17.72 -20.11 -11.00
N ILE A 181 -16.97 -19.50 -11.92
CA ILE A 181 -15.76 -18.74 -11.56
C ILE A 181 -16.12 -17.53 -10.70
N MET A 182 -17.14 -16.76 -11.09
CA MET A 182 -17.57 -15.61 -10.28
C MET A 182 -18.06 -16.05 -8.90
N ASP A 183 -18.77 -17.15 -8.80
CA ASP A 183 -19.28 -17.66 -7.53
C ASP A 183 -18.14 -18.12 -6.61
N SER A 184 -17.09 -18.71 -7.16
CA SER A 184 -15.88 -19.10 -6.42
C SER A 184 -15.11 -17.94 -5.77
N MET A 185 -15.43 -16.69 -6.14
CA MET A 185 -14.81 -15.49 -5.57
C MET A 185 -15.58 -14.93 -4.39
N TYR A 186 -16.74 -15.50 -4.06
CA TYR A 186 -17.57 -15.04 -2.95
C TYR A 186 -17.53 -16.02 -1.79
N ILE A 187 -17.76 -15.51 -0.59
CA ILE A 187 -17.87 -16.32 0.61
C ILE A 187 -19.02 -17.30 0.43
N ASP A 188 -18.73 -18.60 0.62
CA ASP A 188 -19.75 -19.65 0.54
C ASP A 188 -20.81 -19.43 1.63
N ARG A 189 -22.08 -19.63 1.27
CA ARG A 189 -23.21 -19.51 2.21
C ARG A 189 -23.13 -20.44 3.43
N TRP A 190 -22.34 -21.47 3.38
CA TRP A 190 -22.09 -22.41 4.47
C TRP A 190 -20.84 -22.08 5.28
N ASP A 191 -20.06 -21.06 4.85
CA ASP A 191 -18.90 -20.60 5.60
C ASP A 191 -19.34 -19.90 6.89
N LYS A 192 -18.57 -20.08 7.96
CA LYS A 192 -18.82 -19.43 9.27
C LYS A 192 -18.81 -17.89 9.18
N GLU A 193 -18.18 -17.33 8.17
CA GLU A 193 -18.09 -15.88 7.93
C GLU A 193 -19.24 -15.34 7.07
N TRP A 194 -20.18 -16.21 6.66
CA TRP A 194 -21.34 -15.79 5.91
C TRP A 194 -22.28 -14.90 6.72
N THR A 195 -22.47 -13.67 6.29
CA THR A 195 -23.30 -12.65 6.95
C THR A 195 -24.73 -12.56 6.41
N GLY A 196 -25.11 -13.41 5.47
CA GLY A 196 -26.39 -13.31 4.75
C GLY A 196 -26.33 -12.42 3.51
N VAL A 197 -25.19 -11.78 3.25
CA VAL A 197 -24.95 -10.94 2.07
C VAL A 197 -23.83 -11.53 1.24
N ARG A 198 -23.99 -11.52 -0.08
CA ARG A 198 -22.95 -12.00 -1.01
C ARG A 198 -21.77 -11.03 -1.02
N MET A 199 -20.65 -11.45 -0.44
CA MET A 199 -19.42 -10.65 -0.30
C MET A 199 -18.24 -11.40 -0.92
N ILE A 200 -17.35 -10.66 -1.56
CA ILE A 200 -16.08 -11.21 -2.07
C ILE A 200 -15.28 -11.80 -0.90
N ASP A 201 -14.76 -13.00 -1.09
CA ASP A 201 -13.87 -13.63 -0.12
C ASP A 201 -12.49 -12.97 -0.17
N SER A 202 -12.22 -12.13 0.82
CA SER A 202 -10.95 -11.40 0.91
C SER A 202 -9.73 -12.33 1.08
N ARG A 203 -9.94 -13.56 1.54
CA ARG A 203 -8.89 -14.60 1.72
C ARG A 203 -8.32 -15.06 0.38
N GLU A 204 -9.12 -14.97 -0.69
CA GLU A 204 -8.71 -15.28 -2.05
C GLU A 204 -7.85 -14.17 -2.69
N LEU A 205 -7.89 -12.95 -2.16
CA LEU A 205 -7.21 -11.80 -2.75
C LEU A 205 -5.73 -11.79 -2.38
N LYS A 206 -4.96 -12.63 -3.06
CA LYS A 206 -3.52 -12.77 -2.87
C LYS A 206 -2.76 -12.22 -4.06
N TYR A 207 -1.76 -11.39 -3.78
CA TYR A 207 -0.84 -10.85 -4.76
C TYR A 207 0.49 -11.57 -4.67
N ARG A 208 0.92 -12.16 -5.78
CA ARG A 208 2.21 -12.84 -5.92
C ARG A 208 3.16 -11.93 -6.68
N TYR A 209 4.36 -11.74 -6.15
CA TYR A 209 5.40 -10.98 -6.82
C TYR A 209 6.78 -11.53 -6.54
N LYS A 210 7.70 -11.29 -7.49
CA LYS A 210 9.09 -11.74 -7.40
C LYS A 210 10.02 -10.53 -7.31
N TRP A 211 11.02 -10.63 -6.46
CA TRP A 211 12.02 -9.58 -6.31
C TRP A 211 13.43 -10.17 -6.17
N PHE A 212 14.43 -9.41 -6.60
CA PHE A 212 15.82 -9.84 -6.58
C PHE A 212 16.51 -9.40 -5.31
N ASP A 213 17.01 -10.36 -4.52
CA ASP A 213 17.79 -10.10 -3.28
C ASP A 213 19.24 -9.74 -3.64
N ALA A 214 19.45 -8.48 -4.03
CA ALA A 214 20.76 -7.95 -4.40
C ALA A 214 21.78 -8.05 -3.25
N LYS A 215 21.33 -7.96 -1.97
CA LYS A 215 22.19 -8.08 -0.80
C LYS A 215 22.71 -9.49 -0.62
N ALA A 216 21.87 -10.50 -0.78
CA ALA A 216 22.28 -11.89 -0.74
C ALA A 216 23.17 -12.24 -1.93
N ALA A 217 22.82 -11.78 -3.14
CA ALA A 217 23.62 -11.97 -4.34
C ALA A 217 25.02 -11.37 -4.23
N SER A 218 25.14 -10.16 -3.70
CA SER A 218 26.44 -9.49 -3.52
C SER A 218 27.39 -10.22 -2.56
N LYS A 219 26.84 -10.95 -1.60
CA LYS A 219 27.63 -11.78 -0.67
C LYS A 219 28.07 -13.12 -1.28
N ASN A 220 27.42 -13.54 -2.35
CA ASN A 220 27.63 -14.83 -3.00
C ASN A 220 27.82 -14.69 -4.51
N PRO A 221 28.83 -13.95 -4.99
CA PRO A 221 28.98 -13.57 -6.40
C PRO A 221 29.25 -14.74 -7.36
N LYS A 222 29.49 -15.93 -6.83
CA LYS A 222 29.74 -17.14 -7.63
C LYS A 222 28.50 -18.00 -7.86
N GLN A 223 27.39 -17.71 -7.18
CA GLN A 223 26.13 -18.43 -7.34
C GLN A 223 25.34 -17.85 -8.51
N ASN A 224 24.40 -18.64 -9.04
CA ASN A 224 23.54 -18.17 -10.12
C ASN A 224 22.64 -17.03 -9.61
N PRO A 225 22.54 -15.89 -10.31
CA PRO A 225 21.63 -14.80 -9.93
C PRO A 225 20.18 -15.25 -9.70
N ILE A 226 19.70 -16.26 -10.39
CA ILE A 226 18.34 -16.78 -10.23
C ILE A 226 18.08 -17.33 -8.81
N ASP A 227 19.11 -17.84 -8.14
CA ASP A 227 19.01 -18.36 -6.76
C ASP A 227 18.66 -17.28 -5.74
N PHE A 228 18.78 -16.03 -6.14
CA PHE A 228 18.47 -14.85 -5.30
C PHE A 228 17.15 -14.17 -5.67
N VAL A 229 16.39 -14.74 -6.58
CA VAL A 229 15.01 -14.33 -6.82
C VAL A 229 14.15 -14.89 -5.69
N ARG A 230 13.47 -14.00 -4.99
CA ARG A 230 12.53 -14.33 -3.92
C ARG A 230 11.13 -14.15 -4.43
N GLU A 231 10.24 -15.02 -4.00
CA GLU A 231 8.82 -14.93 -4.27
C GLU A 231 8.05 -14.67 -2.98
N GLU A 232 7.12 -13.75 -3.02
CA GLU A 232 6.24 -13.43 -1.90
C GLU A 232 4.77 -13.51 -2.35
N VAL A 233 3.93 -14.09 -1.50
CA VAL A 233 2.47 -14.15 -1.69
C VAL A 233 1.82 -13.44 -0.53
N VAL A 234 1.15 -12.33 -0.81
CA VAL A 234 0.61 -11.44 0.21
C VAL A 234 -0.90 -11.29 0.04
N SER A 235 -1.66 -11.50 1.11
CA SER A 235 -3.08 -11.13 1.14
C SER A 235 -3.20 -9.61 1.11
N VAL A 236 -3.87 -9.04 0.10
CA VAL A 236 -3.85 -7.60 -0.15
C VAL A 236 -4.97 -6.83 0.55
N TYR A 237 -5.97 -7.55 1.06
CA TYR A 237 -7.11 -6.89 1.68
C TYR A 237 -6.70 -6.31 3.04
N PRO A 238 -6.95 -5.02 3.32
CA PRO A 238 -6.60 -4.43 4.60
C PRO A 238 -7.48 -5.02 5.72
N ASP A 239 -6.98 -5.01 6.94
CA ASP A 239 -7.79 -5.35 8.11
C ASP A 239 -8.79 -4.22 8.39
N THR A 240 -10.00 -4.38 7.87
CA THR A 240 -11.08 -3.41 8.07
C THR A 240 -11.62 -3.39 9.50
N LEU A 241 -11.24 -4.36 10.33
CA LEU A 241 -11.58 -4.40 11.76
C LEU A 241 -10.52 -3.73 12.64
N ALA A 242 -9.45 -3.19 12.07
CA ALA A 242 -8.37 -2.54 12.81
C ALA A 242 -8.89 -1.43 13.74
N TRP A 243 -9.84 -0.63 13.28
CA TRP A 243 -10.49 0.41 14.09
C TRP A 243 -11.16 -0.17 15.34
N MET A 244 -11.91 -1.24 15.20
CA MET A 244 -12.59 -1.90 16.32
C MET A 244 -11.62 -2.58 17.29
N LYS A 245 -10.50 -3.13 16.78
CA LYS A 245 -9.47 -3.77 17.60
C LYS A 245 -8.65 -2.76 18.40
N ASP A 246 -8.37 -1.61 17.82
CA ASP A 246 -7.56 -0.58 18.46
C ASP A 246 -8.37 0.33 19.38
N PHE A 247 -9.71 0.41 19.21
CA PHE A 247 -10.62 1.31 19.93
C PHE A 247 -11.92 0.63 20.33
N GLU A 248 -11.89 -0.17 21.38
CA GLU A 248 -13.01 -1.01 21.85
C GLU A 248 -14.30 -0.26 22.25
N TYR A 249 -14.22 1.06 22.48
CA TYR A 249 -15.33 1.83 23.04
C TYR A 249 -16.20 2.57 22.01
N SER A 250 -15.87 2.50 20.73
CA SER A 250 -16.53 3.30 19.69
C SER A 250 -17.39 2.48 18.74
N LEU A 251 -18.28 1.67 19.27
CA LEU A 251 -19.00 0.61 18.54
C LEU A 251 -20.01 1.07 17.47
N ASN A 252 -20.29 2.37 17.32
CA ASN A 252 -21.40 2.85 16.47
C ASN A 252 -21.02 3.83 15.36
N GLU A 253 -19.75 4.06 15.11
CA GLU A 253 -19.36 5.00 14.06
C GLU A 253 -19.19 4.31 12.71
N GLN A 254 -19.80 4.83 11.67
CA GLN A 254 -19.70 4.35 10.29
C GLN A 254 -18.24 4.21 9.83
N MET A 255 -17.35 5.06 10.30
CA MET A 255 -15.93 5.02 10.05
C MET A 255 -15.31 3.66 10.40
N PHE A 256 -15.74 3.01 11.49
CA PHE A 256 -15.18 1.74 11.94
C PHE A 256 -15.49 0.56 11.04
N THR A 257 -16.58 0.61 10.29
CA THR A 257 -17.01 -0.49 9.42
C THR A 257 -16.78 -0.21 7.95
N GLU A 258 -16.79 1.06 7.55
CA GLU A 258 -16.82 1.45 6.13
C GLU A 258 -15.62 2.30 5.70
N TYR A 259 -14.68 2.59 6.61
CA TYR A 259 -13.54 3.47 6.32
C TYR A 259 -12.81 3.15 5.02
N PHE A 260 -12.59 1.88 4.74
CA PHE A 260 -11.88 1.49 3.53
C PHE A 260 -12.75 1.61 2.26
N TRP A 261 -14.05 1.38 2.34
CA TRP A 261 -14.91 1.26 1.15
C TRP A 261 -15.77 2.47 0.83
N HIS A 262 -16.17 3.23 1.83
CA HIS A 262 -17.08 4.35 1.60
C HIS A 262 -16.39 5.49 0.85
N GLU A 263 -17.10 6.11 -0.11
CA GLU A 263 -16.58 7.20 -0.95
C GLU A 263 -16.12 8.42 -0.14
N GLN A 264 -16.78 8.70 0.95
CA GLN A 264 -16.43 9.81 1.85
C GLN A 264 -14.99 9.73 2.37
N TYR A 265 -14.44 8.50 2.52
CA TYR A 265 -13.08 8.25 3.01
C TYR A 265 -12.08 7.93 1.90
N GLU A 266 -12.44 8.11 0.61
CA GLU A 266 -11.55 7.75 -0.49
C GLU A 266 -10.22 8.51 -0.51
N ASP A 267 -10.24 9.77 -0.06
CA ASP A 267 -9.08 10.65 0.01
C ASP A 267 -8.41 10.65 1.41
N PHE A 268 -8.79 9.75 2.30
CA PHE A 268 -8.15 9.54 3.59
C PHE A 268 -7.01 8.51 3.45
N PRO A 269 -6.00 8.51 4.35
CA PRO A 269 -4.90 7.56 4.28
C PRO A 269 -5.39 6.12 4.45
N VAL A 270 -4.82 5.18 3.72
CA VAL A 270 -5.11 3.78 3.98
C VAL A 270 -4.49 3.36 5.30
N VAL A 271 -5.29 2.69 6.12
CA VAL A 271 -4.89 2.09 7.40
C VAL A 271 -5.34 0.63 7.47
N GLY A 272 -4.98 -0.09 8.53
CA GLY A 272 -5.28 -1.52 8.61
C GLY A 272 -4.42 -2.33 7.63
N VAL A 273 -3.29 -1.79 7.19
CA VAL A 273 -2.32 -2.44 6.31
C VAL A 273 -1.03 -2.76 7.06
N ASN A 274 -0.57 -3.98 6.95
CA ASN A 274 0.69 -4.40 7.53
C ASN A 274 1.88 -4.06 6.60
N TRP A 275 3.09 -4.28 7.08
CA TRP A 275 4.31 -3.93 6.36
C TRP A 275 4.48 -4.70 5.03
N GLU A 276 4.13 -6.00 5.00
CA GLU A 276 4.21 -6.81 3.77
C GLU A 276 3.21 -6.33 2.72
N GLN A 277 2.00 -5.94 3.14
CA GLN A 277 1.00 -5.35 2.26
C GLN A 277 1.44 -4.01 1.67
N ALA A 278 2.11 -3.17 2.47
CA ALA A 278 2.67 -1.91 1.99
C ALA A 278 3.79 -2.14 0.95
N LYS A 279 4.64 -3.16 1.13
CA LYS A 279 5.65 -3.59 0.15
C LYS A 279 5.00 -4.11 -1.15
N ALA A 280 4.00 -4.97 -1.02
CA ALA A 280 3.27 -5.51 -2.17
C ALA A 280 2.62 -4.38 -3.00
N TYR A 281 2.07 -3.36 -2.34
CA TYR A 281 1.59 -2.16 -3.03
C TYR A 281 2.69 -1.42 -3.79
N CYS A 282 3.89 -1.31 -3.23
CA CYS A 282 5.03 -0.68 -3.91
C CYS A 282 5.41 -1.42 -5.20
N ASP A 283 5.42 -2.75 -5.17
CA ASP A 283 5.66 -3.59 -6.33
C ASP A 283 4.56 -3.40 -7.39
N PHE A 284 3.29 -3.51 -7.01
CA PHE A 284 2.16 -3.21 -7.89
C PHE A 284 2.27 -1.82 -8.54
N LYS A 285 2.57 -0.77 -7.76
CA LYS A 285 2.74 0.61 -8.25
C LYS A 285 3.85 0.68 -9.29
N THR A 286 4.96 -0.03 -9.06
CA THR A 286 6.08 -0.13 -10.00
C THR A 286 5.65 -0.74 -11.33
N HIS A 287 5.01 -1.91 -11.27
CA HIS A 287 4.52 -2.61 -12.45
C HIS A 287 3.50 -1.79 -13.24
N ALA A 288 2.52 -1.22 -12.56
CA ALA A 288 1.47 -0.44 -13.21
C ALA A 288 2.01 0.81 -13.93
N ILE A 289 2.94 1.53 -13.28
CA ILE A 289 3.57 2.70 -13.90
C ILE A 289 4.45 2.30 -15.08
N ASN A 290 5.28 1.27 -14.94
CA ASN A 290 6.20 0.83 -15.99
C ASN A 290 5.45 0.23 -17.19
N LYS A 291 4.36 -0.52 -16.96
CA LYS A 291 3.48 -0.99 -18.04
C LYS A 291 2.90 0.19 -18.85
N ASN A 292 2.47 1.25 -18.18
CA ASN A 292 1.98 2.45 -18.85
C ASN A 292 3.10 3.20 -19.58
N TYR A 293 4.29 3.31 -19.00
CA TYR A 293 5.44 3.96 -19.63
C TYR A 293 5.89 3.19 -20.89
N LYS A 294 5.91 1.86 -20.83
CA LYS A 294 6.17 1.00 -22.01
C LYS A 294 5.18 1.30 -23.14
N LYS A 295 3.88 1.37 -22.84
CA LYS A 295 2.83 1.74 -23.83
C LYS A 295 3.03 3.13 -24.45
N LEU A 296 3.65 4.07 -23.71
CA LEU A 296 3.93 5.43 -24.14
C LEU A 296 5.32 5.60 -24.76
N GLY A 297 6.09 4.53 -24.92
CA GLY A 297 7.48 4.58 -25.39
C GLY A 297 8.44 5.32 -24.45
N LYS A 298 8.10 5.41 -23.16
CA LYS A 298 8.91 6.06 -22.13
C LYS A 298 9.80 5.06 -21.42
N PRO A 299 11.00 5.47 -20.96
CA PRO A 299 11.86 4.61 -20.17
C PRO A 299 11.19 4.22 -18.86
N ALA A 300 11.47 2.99 -18.39
CA ALA A 300 11.01 2.52 -17.11
C ALA A 300 11.57 3.37 -15.97
N VAL A 301 10.76 3.53 -14.91
CA VAL A 301 11.21 4.17 -13.66
C VAL A 301 11.74 3.13 -12.69
N PRO A 302 12.64 3.51 -11.75
CA PRO A 302 13.05 2.65 -10.67
C PRO A 302 11.88 2.12 -9.85
N ALA A 303 12.07 0.97 -9.23
CA ALA A 303 11.07 0.38 -8.35
C ALA A 303 10.68 1.34 -7.22
N PHE A 304 9.38 1.42 -6.97
CA PHE A 304 8.86 2.03 -5.76
C PHE A 304 9.12 1.12 -4.58
N ARG A 305 9.34 1.70 -3.43
CA ARG A 305 9.60 1.02 -2.17
C ARG A 305 9.17 1.90 -0.99
N LEU A 306 9.16 1.35 0.21
CA LEU A 306 9.06 2.16 1.42
C LEU A 306 10.32 3.01 1.60
N PRO A 307 10.22 4.21 2.21
CA PRO A 307 11.40 4.99 2.58
C PRO A 307 12.22 4.24 3.62
N THR A 308 13.54 4.36 3.58
CA THR A 308 14.35 4.03 4.76
C THR A 308 14.05 5.04 5.86
N GLU A 309 14.32 4.67 7.09
CA GLU A 309 14.14 5.56 8.23
C GLU A 309 14.93 6.87 8.05
N ALA A 310 16.15 6.80 7.53
CA ALA A 310 16.98 7.95 7.27
C ALA A 310 16.48 8.83 6.11
N GLU A 311 15.93 8.25 5.05
CA GLU A 311 15.29 8.98 3.96
C GLU A 311 14.05 9.71 4.44
N TRP A 312 13.25 9.05 5.29
CA TRP A 312 12.05 9.65 5.86
C TRP A 312 12.41 10.87 6.72
N GLU A 313 13.38 10.75 7.63
CA GLU A 313 13.81 11.87 8.50
C GLU A 313 14.43 13.00 7.69
N PHE A 314 15.28 12.67 6.70
CA PHE A 314 15.84 13.67 5.78
C PHE A 314 14.77 14.46 5.04
N ALA A 315 13.72 13.78 4.56
CA ALA A 315 12.60 14.42 3.89
C ALA A 315 11.76 15.26 4.85
N ALA A 316 11.49 14.76 6.05
CA ALA A 316 10.74 15.47 7.08
C ALA A 316 11.42 16.78 7.50
N ARG A 317 12.75 16.76 7.59
CA ARG A 317 13.57 17.94 7.90
C ARG A 317 13.89 18.79 6.66
N ASN A 318 13.49 18.39 5.46
CA ASN A 318 13.92 19.03 4.20
C ASN A 318 15.45 19.20 4.10
N GLY A 319 16.22 18.28 4.69
CA GLY A 319 17.67 18.34 4.76
C GLY A 319 18.25 19.32 5.78
N ASP A 320 17.42 19.98 6.60
CA ASP A 320 17.84 20.85 7.71
C ASP A 320 17.95 20.02 8.99
N SER A 321 19.16 19.81 9.48
CA SER A 321 19.43 18.96 10.65
C SER A 321 18.89 19.53 11.98
N ASP A 322 18.64 20.85 12.04
CA ASP A 322 18.29 21.53 13.28
C ASP A 322 16.78 21.52 13.57
N LEU A 323 15.97 21.09 12.61
CA LEU A 323 14.52 21.02 12.79
C LEU A 323 14.11 19.89 13.74
N ILE A 324 13.37 20.25 14.77
CA ILE A 324 12.75 19.30 15.72
C ILE A 324 11.44 18.73 15.14
N TYR A 325 10.64 19.58 14.51
CA TYR A 325 9.41 19.27 13.80
C TYR A 325 9.59 19.57 12.30
N PRO A 326 8.71 19.08 11.41
CA PRO A 326 8.82 19.39 9.97
C PRO A 326 8.40 20.82 9.60
N TRP A 327 8.58 21.78 10.54
CA TRP A 327 8.36 23.22 10.39
C TRP A 327 9.33 23.99 11.25
N GLU A 328 9.47 25.29 11.00
CA GLU A 328 10.31 26.19 11.78
C GLU A 328 9.73 26.42 13.18
N GLY A 329 10.61 26.39 14.20
CA GLY A 329 10.29 26.56 15.62
C GLY A 329 9.67 25.32 16.26
N GLU A 330 9.41 25.44 17.55
CA GLU A 330 8.91 24.33 18.39
C GLU A 330 7.39 24.43 18.64
N ASP A 331 6.74 25.52 18.21
CA ASP A 331 5.31 25.72 18.41
C ASP A 331 4.48 24.71 17.61
N LEU A 332 3.60 24.02 18.30
CA LEU A 332 2.64 23.08 17.71
C LEU A 332 1.41 23.80 17.16
N ILE A 333 1.18 25.05 17.55
CA ILE A 333 0.02 25.84 17.20
C ILE A 333 0.45 27.02 16.33
N ASP A 334 -0.19 27.18 15.19
CA ASP A 334 -0.17 28.42 14.41
C ASP A 334 -1.30 29.37 14.89
N LYS A 335 -0.98 30.63 15.10
CA LYS A 335 -1.94 31.61 15.64
C LYS A 335 -3.19 31.83 14.78
N ASN A 336 -3.09 31.55 13.48
CA ASN A 336 -4.17 31.78 12.53
C ASN A 336 -4.88 30.49 12.13
N ASN A 337 -4.15 29.34 12.15
CA ASN A 337 -4.59 28.09 11.55
C ASN A 337 -4.79 26.95 12.56
N GLY A 338 -4.59 27.19 13.88
CA GLY A 338 -4.70 26.15 14.90
C GLY A 338 -3.50 25.20 14.92
N TYR A 339 -3.70 23.95 15.27
CA TYR A 339 -2.61 22.97 15.33
C TYR A 339 -1.97 22.73 13.96
N LYS A 340 -0.64 22.59 13.94
CA LYS A 340 0.17 22.38 12.72
C LYS A 340 0.19 20.93 12.24
N ALA A 341 -0.26 19.98 13.07
CA ALA A 341 -0.38 18.58 12.76
C ALA A 341 -1.67 18.00 13.31
N ASN A 342 -2.16 16.91 12.73
CA ASN A 342 -3.28 16.13 13.27
C ASN A 342 -2.72 15.10 14.26
N PHE A 343 -2.90 15.34 15.56
CA PHE A 343 -2.39 14.51 16.66
C PHE A 343 -3.28 14.66 17.89
N LYS A 344 -3.04 13.90 18.94
CA LYS A 344 -3.76 14.02 20.22
C LYS A 344 -3.03 14.96 21.17
N PRO A 345 -3.57 16.16 21.47
CA PRO A 345 -3.00 17.04 22.49
C PRO A 345 -3.12 16.47 23.91
N ASP A 346 -2.28 16.96 24.83
CA ASP A 346 -2.19 16.47 26.22
C ASP A 346 -3.48 16.68 27.04
N ASP A 347 -4.38 17.59 26.64
CA ASP A 347 -5.64 17.89 27.32
C ASP A 347 -6.75 16.84 27.04
N GLY A 348 -6.44 15.82 26.24
CA GLY A 348 -7.36 14.71 25.94
C GLY A 348 -8.40 15.02 24.88
N TYR A 349 -8.44 16.25 24.36
CA TYR A 349 -9.22 16.63 23.20
C TYR A 349 -8.36 16.52 21.94
N ASP A 350 -9.01 16.17 20.84
CA ASP A 350 -8.37 16.17 19.54
C ASP A 350 -7.99 17.57 19.07
N ALA A 351 -7.02 17.65 18.21
CA ALA A 351 -6.63 18.88 17.59
C ALA A 351 -7.76 19.37 16.67
N ASP A 352 -8.46 20.42 17.09
CA ASP A 352 -9.51 21.09 16.32
C ASP A 352 -10.78 20.26 16.02
N GLY A 353 -11.08 19.22 16.79
CA GLY A 353 -12.29 18.40 16.64
C GLY A 353 -12.20 17.31 15.57
N GLU A 354 -11.01 17.03 15.04
CA GLU A 354 -10.76 15.87 14.19
C GLU A 354 -10.38 14.68 15.07
N VAL A 355 -11.35 13.81 15.35
CA VAL A 355 -11.19 12.70 16.28
C VAL A 355 -10.28 11.60 15.72
N TYR A 356 -10.04 11.60 14.40
CA TYR A 356 -9.35 10.52 13.67
C TYR A 356 -8.49 11.07 12.51
N ALA A 357 -8.18 10.24 11.52
CA ALA A 357 -7.39 10.63 10.37
C ALA A 357 -8.06 11.74 9.52
N ALA A 358 -7.26 12.62 8.98
CA ALA A 358 -7.65 13.66 8.04
C ALA A 358 -7.35 13.27 6.58
N LYS A 359 -7.89 14.01 5.62
CA LYS A 359 -7.63 13.77 4.18
C LYS A 359 -6.15 13.97 3.86
N VAL A 360 -5.57 13.07 3.06
CA VAL A 360 -4.13 13.08 2.70
C VAL A 360 -3.64 14.37 2.02
N LYS A 361 -4.54 15.19 1.49
CA LYS A 361 -4.25 16.51 0.89
C LYS A 361 -4.94 17.65 1.62
N ASP A 362 -5.01 17.58 2.93
CA ASP A 362 -5.51 18.71 3.69
C ASP A 362 -4.47 19.86 3.69
N ALA A 363 -4.87 21.01 3.14
CA ALA A 363 -3.98 22.17 3.01
C ALA A 363 -3.55 22.73 4.36
N LYS A 364 -4.30 22.50 5.43
CA LYS A 364 -3.97 22.89 6.80
C LYS A 364 -2.66 22.27 7.27
N TYR A 365 -2.41 21.03 6.91
CA TYR A 365 -1.24 20.26 7.35
C TYR A 365 -0.12 20.20 6.29
N PHE A 366 -0.12 21.15 5.38
CA PHE A 366 0.94 21.31 4.38
C PHE A 366 1.90 22.44 4.78
N HIS A 367 3.17 22.12 4.92
CA HIS A 367 4.22 23.07 5.31
C HIS A 367 5.16 23.37 4.13
N PRO A 368 4.81 24.33 3.23
CA PRO A 368 5.55 24.58 2.00
C PRO A 368 6.96 25.15 2.22
N GLY A 369 7.20 25.79 3.35
CA GLY A 369 8.49 26.34 3.73
C GLY A 369 9.51 25.33 4.19
N SER A 370 9.06 24.14 4.58
CA SER A 370 9.92 23.09 5.13
C SER A 370 9.91 21.84 4.23
N SER A 371 9.24 20.77 4.62
CA SER A 371 9.32 19.47 3.93
C SER A 371 8.64 19.43 2.57
N LYS A 372 7.71 20.34 2.25
CA LYS A 372 6.86 20.31 1.05
C LYS A 372 5.98 19.06 0.96
N LEU A 373 5.81 18.37 2.07
CA LEU A 373 5.01 17.15 2.19
C LEU A 373 3.77 17.43 3.04
N TYR A 374 2.69 16.71 2.75
CA TYR A 374 1.50 16.69 3.59
C TYR A 374 1.69 15.68 4.71
N HIS A 375 1.20 16.00 5.89
CA HIS A 375 1.11 15.08 7.04
C HIS A 375 2.40 14.28 7.31
N ILE A 376 3.56 14.88 7.12
CA ILE A 376 4.83 14.21 7.47
C ILE A 376 5.02 14.14 9.00
N ALA A 377 4.16 14.80 9.76
CA ALA A 377 3.99 14.64 11.18
C ALA A 377 2.49 14.60 11.50
N GLY A 378 2.07 13.62 12.30
CA GLY A 378 0.68 13.37 12.63
C GLY A 378 -0.08 12.65 11.52
N ASN A 379 -1.40 12.64 11.62
CA ASN A 379 -2.35 11.91 10.79
C ASN A 379 -2.19 10.39 10.95
N VAL A 380 -1.35 9.71 10.18
CA VAL A 380 -1.00 8.31 10.42
C VAL A 380 0.52 8.14 10.53
N ALA A 381 0.97 7.31 11.45
CA ALA A 381 2.36 6.90 11.50
C ALA A 381 2.70 6.09 10.24
N GLU A 382 3.93 6.19 9.75
CA GLU A 382 4.29 5.66 8.45
C GLU A 382 5.28 4.51 8.53
N TRP A 383 4.96 3.40 7.87
CA TRP A 383 5.88 2.29 7.69
C TRP A 383 7.14 2.72 6.95
N THR A 384 8.30 2.30 7.46
CA THR A 384 9.59 2.42 6.76
C THR A 384 10.13 1.05 6.33
N ALA A 385 11.12 1.04 5.45
CA ALA A 385 11.82 -0.17 5.04
C ALA A 385 12.76 -0.71 6.12
N SER A 386 13.06 0.09 7.15
CA SER A 386 14.06 -0.21 8.17
C SER A 386 13.50 -1.13 9.26
N THR A 387 14.34 -2.02 9.74
CA THR A 387 14.06 -2.82 10.94
C THR A 387 14.40 -1.99 12.18
N TYR A 388 13.52 -1.99 13.18
CA TYR A 388 13.80 -1.30 14.42
C TYR A 388 14.84 -2.06 15.26
N ASN A 389 15.86 -1.35 15.68
CA ASN A 389 16.79 -1.78 16.71
C ASN A 389 17.30 -0.51 17.42
N GLN A 390 17.30 -0.50 18.74
CA GLN A 390 17.65 0.66 19.54
C GLN A 390 19.03 1.22 19.18
N ASP A 391 19.99 0.33 18.99
CA ASP A 391 21.40 0.69 18.76
C ASP A 391 21.75 0.79 17.28
N SER A 392 20.77 0.71 16.37
CA SER A 392 21.03 0.63 14.92
C SER A 392 21.79 1.84 14.37
N TYR A 393 21.63 3.01 14.96
CA TYR A 393 22.35 4.20 14.52
C TYR A 393 23.87 4.10 14.80
N GLU A 394 24.30 3.36 15.82
CA GLU A 394 25.71 3.21 16.14
C GLU A 394 26.48 2.41 15.09
N PHE A 395 25.89 1.32 14.58
CA PHE A 395 26.61 0.36 13.74
C PHE A 395 26.22 0.36 12.26
N THR A 396 25.17 1.08 11.85
CA THR A 396 24.82 1.18 10.42
C THR A 396 25.82 2.02 9.65
N SER A 397 25.95 1.75 8.34
CA SER A 397 26.79 2.55 7.44
C SER A 397 26.35 4.01 7.44
N PRO A 398 27.27 4.99 7.41
CA PRO A 398 26.89 6.39 7.20
C PRO A 398 26.44 6.68 5.76
N LEU A 399 26.64 5.76 4.83
CA LEU A 399 26.21 5.91 3.43
C LEU A 399 24.84 5.26 3.22
N ASN A 400 23.81 6.08 3.08
CA ASN A 400 22.41 5.65 2.94
C ASN A 400 22.03 4.63 4.02
N PRO A 401 22.02 5.02 5.29
CA PRO A 401 21.81 4.09 6.39
C PRO A 401 20.43 3.40 6.25
N ASN A 402 20.47 2.09 6.39
CA ASN A 402 19.28 1.25 6.44
C ASN A 402 19.63 -0.05 7.19
N TYR A 403 19.09 -0.19 8.38
CA TYR A 403 19.21 -1.43 9.12
C TYR A 403 18.12 -2.40 8.68
N VAL A 404 18.52 -3.57 8.20
CA VAL A 404 17.61 -4.64 7.77
C VAL A 404 18.04 -5.95 8.40
N ASP A 405 17.17 -6.49 9.23
CA ASP A 405 17.29 -7.81 9.83
C ASP A 405 16.02 -8.63 9.49
N PRO A 406 16.13 -9.67 8.66
CA PRO A 406 14.99 -10.51 8.29
C PRO A 406 14.39 -11.28 9.46
N GLN A 407 15.14 -11.54 10.53
CA GLN A 407 14.68 -12.29 11.69
C GLN A 407 13.94 -11.41 12.70
N ASN A 408 14.18 -10.11 12.68
CA ASN A 408 13.51 -9.17 13.58
C ASN A 408 12.18 -8.69 12.94
N PRO A 409 11.03 -9.00 13.54
CA PRO A 409 9.73 -8.62 13.01
C PRO A 409 9.39 -7.13 13.23
N LYS A 410 10.14 -6.42 14.08
CA LYS A 410 9.86 -5.01 14.37
C LYS A 410 10.33 -4.12 13.23
N LYS A 411 9.40 -3.36 12.65
CA LYS A 411 9.68 -2.38 11.61
C LYS A 411 9.51 -0.98 12.15
N THR A 412 10.43 -0.08 11.79
CA THR A 412 10.36 1.30 12.25
C THR A 412 9.18 2.00 11.60
N ILE A 413 8.38 2.68 12.41
CA ILE A 413 7.35 3.64 12.00
C ILE A 413 7.77 5.04 12.43
N ARG A 414 7.33 6.06 11.69
CA ARG A 414 7.75 7.44 11.88
C ARG A 414 6.57 8.41 11.77
N GLY A 415 6.73 9.61 12.36
CA GLY A 415 5.83 10.74 12.19
C GLY A 415 4.76 10.90 13.26
N GLY A 416 4.48 9.84 14.02
CA GLY A 416 3.34 9.82 14.94
C GLY A 416 2.00 9.85 14.19
N SER A 417 0.91 9.76 14.91
CA SER A 417 -0.43 9.68 14.34
C SER A 417 -1.45 10.55 15.11
N TRP A 418 -2.68 10.58 14.61
CA TRP A 418 -3.80 11.28 15.24
C TRP A 418 -4.06 10.85 16.69
N LYS A 419 -3.64 9.64 17.09
CA LYS A 419 -3.80 9.16 18.49
C LYS A 419 -2.62 9.50 19.40
N ASP A 420 -1.49 9.93 18.83
CA ASP A 420 -0.23 10.07 19.54
C ASP A 420 -0.04 11.51 20.06
N ILE A 421 0.70 11.66 21.16
CA ILE A 421 1.06 12.96 21.71
C ILE A 421 2.17 13.63 20.91
N ALA A 422 2.40 14.92 21.16
CA ALA A 422 3.38 15.75 20.47
C ALA A 422 4.81 15.19 20.40
N TYR A 423 5.22 14.37 21.36
CA TYR A 423 6.52 13.72 21.36
C TYR A 423 6.76 12.90 20.07
N PHE A 424 5.76 12.15 19.62
CA PHE A 424 5.88 11.30 18.42
C PHE A 424 5.88 12.09 17.09
N LEU A 425 5.52 13.38 17.12
CA LEU A 425 5.60 14.25 15.94
C LEU A 425 7.02 14.77 15.66
N ARG A 426 7.94 14.64 16.62
CA ARG A 426 9.34 15.03 16.43
C ARG A 426 9.97 14.19 15.35
N VAL A 427 10.66 14.83 14.43
CA VAL A 427 11.25 14.15 13.25
C VAL A 427 12.32 13.13 13.61
N SER A 428 12.93 13.21 14.78
CA SER A 428 13.90 12.25 15.29
C SER A 428 13.30 11.10 16.09
N THR A 429 12.04 11.23 16.57
CA THR A 429 11.41 10.18 17.39
C THR A 429 11.19 8.92 16.58
N ARG A 430 11.62 7.81 17.15
CA ARG A 430 11.52 6.48 16.58
C ARG A 430 10.45 5.68 17.32
N ASP A 431 9.68 4.93 16.57
CA ASP A 431 8.74 3.96 17.11
C ASP A 431 8.72 2.73 16.22
N TYR A 432 8.09 1.66 16.66
CA TYR A 432 8.00 0.43 15.88
C TYR A 432 6.68 -0.28 16.06
N GLU A 433 6.33 -1.07 15.05
CA GLU A 433 5.27 -2.06 15.14
C GLU A 433 5.76 -3.37 14.49
N HIS A 434 5.11 -4.49 14.84
CA HIS A 434 5.40 -5.78 14.21
C HIS A 434 4.95 -5.78 12.75
N LYS A 435 5.78 -6.31 11.87
CA LYS A 435 5.53 -6.33 10.40
C LYS A 435 4.19 -6.94 10.00
N ASP A 436 3.65 -7.85 10.82
CA ASP A 436 2.39 -8.55 10.57
C ASP A 436 1.18 -7.83 11.20
N SER A 437 1.41 -6.76 11.97
CA SER A 437 0.34 -5.99 12.61
C SER A 437 -0.28 -5.01 11.63
N ALA A 438 -1.61 -4.94 11.65
CA ALA A 438 -2.40 -3.96 10.92
C ALA A 438 -3.10 -3.06 11.95
N ARG A 439 -2.83 -1.74 11.89
CA ARG A 439 -3.33 -0.76 12.87
C ARG A 439 -4.17 0.32 12.21
N ALA A 440 -5.14 0.86 12.95
CA ALA A 440 -5.99 1.97 12.49
C ALA A 440 -5.27 3.33 12.41
N TYR A 441 -4.05 3.40 12.89
CA TYR A 441 -3.25 4.62 12.97
C TYR A 441 -1.90 4.51 12.24
N ILE A 442 -1.68 3.43 11.46
CA ILE A 442 -0.47 3.25 10.66
C ILE A 442 -0.84 3.13 9.19
N GLY A 443 -0.24 4.00 8.39
CA GLY A 443 -0.29 4.00 6.93
C GLY A 443 1.12 3.97 6.34
N PHE A 444 1.29 4.50 5.12
CA PHE A 444 2.60 4.58 4.49
C PHE A 444 2.60 5.54 3.30
N ARG A 445 3.79 5.96 2.91
CA ARG A 445 4.07 6.62 1.62
C ARG A 445 5.18 5.90 0.88
N THR A 446 5.31 6.13 -0.43
CA THR A 446 6.31 5.45 -1.24
C THR A 446 7.43 6.39 -1.68
N VAL A 447 8.60 5.80 -1.89
CA VAL A 447 9.76 6.46 -2.48
C VAL A 447 10.25 5.68 -3.70
N ARG A 448 11.04 6.34 -4.54
CA ARG A 448 11.84 5.68 -5.57
C ARG A 448 13.19 6.35 -5.72
N ASP A 449 14.17 5.57 -6.14
CA ASP A 449 15.52 6.09 -6.36
C ASP A 449 15.56 7.06 -7.53
N TYR A 450 16.49 8.01 -7.50
CA TYR A 450 16.83 8.82 -8.64
C TYR A 450 17.85 8.08 -9.51
N ILE A 451 17.54 7.93 -10.79
CA ILE A 451 18.52 7.49 -11.79
C ILE A 451 18.87 8.71 -12.65
N PRO A 452 20.14 9.12 -12.69
CA PRO A 452 20.55 10.20 -13.59
C PRO A 452 20.27 9.81 -15.04
N PRO A 453 19.85 10.76 -15.90
CA PRO A 453 19.73 10.49 -17.33
C PRO A 453 21.09 10.01 -17.86
N LYS A 454 21.06 9.05 -18.80
CA LYS A 454 22.30 8.66 -19.49
C LYS A 454 22.88 9.91 -20.09
N LEU A 455 24.15 10.19 -19.79
CA LEU A 455 24.91 11.18 -20.56
C LEU A 455 25.02 10.62 -21.98
N ASP A 456 24.41 11.29 -22.96
CA ASP A 456 24.68 11.01 -24.35
C ASP A 456 26.15 11.35 -24.57
N ASN A 457 26.98 10.31 -24.78
CA ASN A 457 28.40 10.45 -25.17
C ASN A 457 28.50 10.76 -26.65
#